data_4819850486fccb5d49780824c1d53774
#
_entry.id   4819850486fccb5d49780824c1d53774
#
_cell.length_a   1.000
_cell.length_b   1.000
_cell.length_c   1.000
_cell.angle_alpha   90.00
_cell.angle_beta   90.00
_cell.angle_gamma   90.00
#
_symmetry.space_group_name_H-M   'P 1'
#
loop_
_entity.id
_entity.type
_entity.pdbx_description
1 polymer ?
#
loop_
_entity_poly.entity_id
_entity_poly.type
_entity_poly.pdbx_seq_one_letter_code
_entity_poly.pdbx_strand_id
1 'polypeptide(L)'
;MNSIQQVVFDHLPRQKRSPSGWYSFNAVCCHHRGESQDKRGRGGLLPTPDGGVTWHCFNCGYKTGWRPGRHISYKFRKLLDWLGVEENERQRLVVEALRIKETVVLEDDDDLEPEFTIEFPVRKLPEGCVPLADAPQEIQDYAQARCMPGDELLWSNTQPGRMYRRIIIPCTWNGRVIGSTARGIDDDARPKYFNNYEANYVYGIDRQVEGGKFSIVCEGIIDAMTIGGIATLTNRCNETQAQIIDTVGREIVLVPDRDRAGQALIDDALEYGWSVSFPEWEPDVKDVNAAVVRYGKLFTLKSIIDAKQTSRLKIKLMRKKLG
;
A
#
# COMPACT_ATOMS: atom_id res chain seq x y z
N MET A 1 -1.04 -30.71 -0.17
CA MET A 1 -0.16 -29.61 -0.61
C MET A 1 -0.94 -28.83 -1.66
N ASN A 2 -1.11 -27.52 -1.52
CA ASN A 2 -1.75 -26.70 -2.55
C ASN A 2 -0.71 -26.24 -3.61
N SER A 3 -1.18 -25.61 -4.68
CA SER A 3 -0.35 -25.14 -5.79
C SER A 3 0.78 -24.19 -5.35
N ILE A 4 0.50 -23.29 -4.41
CA ILE A 4 1.48 -22.30 -3.92
C ILE A 4 2.60 -22.98 -3.14
N GLN A 5 2.24 -23.88 -2.21
CA GLN A 5 3.21 -24.66 -1.46
C GLN A 5 4.06 -25.53 -2.38
N GLN A 6 3.43 -26.18 -3.38
CA GLN A 6 4.12 -27.01 -4.36
C GLN A 6 5.18 -26.22 -5.15
N VAL A 7 4.80 -25.08 -5.72
CA VAL A 7 5.73 -24.24 -6.50
C VAL A 7 6.92 -23.77 -5.64
N VAL A 8 6.70 -23.41 -4.38
CA VAL A 8 7.82 -23.06 -3.49
C VAL A 8 8.77 -24.23 -3.33
N PHE A 9 8.24 -25.44 -3.10
CA PHE A 9 9.08 -26.64 -2.92
C PHE A 9 9.85 -27.00 -4.20
N ASP A 10 9.24 -26.90 -5.36
CA ASP A 10 9.85 -27.24 -6.66
C ASP A 10 11.03 -26.29 -7.01
N HIS A 11 11.04 -25.08 -6.46
CA HIS A 11 12.08 -24.08 -6.69
C HIS A 11 13.09 -23.95 -5.55
N LEU A 12 12.94 -24.75 -4.45
CA LEU A 12 13.92 -24.71 -3.35
C LEU A 12 15.30 -25.23 -3.81
N PRO A 13 16.40 -24.58 -3.37
CA PRO A 13 17.73 -25.17 -3.49
C PRO A 13 17.80 -26.55 -2.82
N ARG A 14 18.87 -27.29 -3.11
CA ARG A 14 19.13 -28.58 -2.45
C ARG A 14 18.98 -28.44 -0.92
N GLN A 15 18.07 -29.19 -0.35
CA GLN A 15 17.59 -29.03 1.01
C GLN A 15 17.83 -30.26 1.89
N LYS A 16 17.88 -30.04 3.22
CA LYS A 16 17.89 -31.08 4.24
C LYS A 16 16.71 -30.87 5.17
N ARG A 17 15.94 -31.92 5.47
CA ARG A 17 14.84 -31.85 6.43
C ARG A 17 15.37 -32.10 7.84
N SER A 18 15.02 -31.23 8.78
CA SER A 18 15.30 -31.41 10.21
C SER A 18 14.20 -32.24 10.90
N PRO A 19 14.49 -32.81 12.07
CA PRO A 19 13.47 -33.51 12.89
C PRO A 19 12.31 -32.64 13.33
N SER A 20 12.53 -31.31 13.43
CA SER A 20 11.50 -30.27 13.73
C SER A 20 10.64 -29.88 12.54
N GLY A 21 10.79 -30.54 11.38
CA GLY A 21 9.99 -30.28 10.19
C GLY A 21 10.51 -29.17 9.26
N TRP A 22 11.53 -28.43 9.67
CA TRP A 22 12.16 -27.41 8.83
C TRP A 22 12.98 -28.01 7.71
N TYR A 23 12.94 -27.38 6.57
CA TYR A 23 13.84 -27.63 5.44
C TYR A 23 14.94 -26.58 5.42
N SER A 24 16.20 -26.97 5.54
CA SER A 24 17.36 -26.09 5.57
C SER A 24 18.10 -26.14 4.22
N PHE A 25 18.54 -25.00 3.73
CA PHE A 25 19.23 -24.83 2.42
C PHE A 25 20.03 -23.53 2.41
N ASN A 26 20.85 -23.35 1.37
CA ASN A 26 21.55 -22.08 1.16
C ASN A 26 20.54 -21.00 0.74
N ALA A 27 20.37 -20.00 1.59
CA ALA A 27 19.35 -18.95 1.40
C ALA A 27 19.61 -18.13 0.16
N VAL A 28 18.59 -18.00 -0.71
CA VAL A 28 18.64 -17.21 -1.95
C VAL A 28 18.57 -15.71 -1.69
N CYS A 29 18.04 -15.28 -0.55
CA CYS A 29 17.75 -13.88 -0.24
C CYS A 29 18.98 -13.03 0.15
N CYS A 30 20.07 -13.66 0.61
CA CYS A 30 21.20 -12.94 1.24
C CYS A 30 21.85 -11.90 0.34
N HIS A 31 22.21 -12.26 -0.89
CA HIS A 31 22.90 -11.33 -1.81
C HIS A 31 21.98 -10.19 -2.31
N HIS A 32 20.67 -10.41 -2.34
CA HIS A 32 19.69 -9.36 -2.68
C HIS A 32 19.51 -8.35 -1.53
N ARG A 33 20.03 -8.67 -0.34
CA ARG A 33 19.94 -7.83 0.86
C ARG A 33 21.29 -7.26 1.30
N GLY A 34 22.26 -7.24 0.39
CA GLY A 34 23.59 -6.67 0.64
C GLY A 34 24.54 -7.59 1.43
N GLU A 35 24.13 -8.83 1.71
CA GLU A 35 24.97 -9.84 2.37
C GLU A 35 25.68 -10.74 1.35
N SER A 36 26.73 -11.42 1.77
CA SER A 36 27.37 -12.44 0.96
C SER A 36 26.41 -13.62 0.72
N GLN A 37 26.56 -14.27 -0.45
CA GLN A 37 25.81 -15.50 -0.77
C GLN A 37 25.92 -16.55 0.35
N ASP A 38 24.78 -17.08 0.78
CA ASP A 38 24.78 -18.10 1.80
C ASP A 38 25.34 -19.44 1.29
N LYS A 39 26.37 -19.96 1.98
CA LYS A 39 27.01 -21.24 1.71
C LYS A 39 26.91 -22.20 2.90
N ARG A 40 26.20 -21.79 3.97
CA ARG A 40 26.17 -22.51 5.25
C ARG A 40 24.79 -23.09 5.57
N GLY A 41 23.83 -23.04 4.63
CA GLY A 41 22.49 -23.60 4.84
C GLY A 41 21.66 -22.87 5.89
N ARG A 42 21.75 -21.53 5.93
CA ARG A 42 21.03 -20.70 6.91
C ARG A 42 19.62 -20.28 6.47
N GLY A 43 19.19 -20.67 5.27
CA GLY A 43 17.80 -20.59 4.84
C GLY A 43 16.98 -21.69 5.46
N GLY A 44 15.77 -21.37 5.90
CA GLY A 44 14.80 -22.31 6.44
C GLY A 44 13.42 -22.10 5.82
N LEU A 45 12.75 -23.22 5.50
CA LEU A 45 11.35 -23.26 5.13
C LEU A 45 10.61 -24.23 6.04
N LEU A 46 9.49 -23.80 6.60
CA LEU A 46 8.57 -24.63 7.37
C LEU A 46 7.22 -24.68 6.65
N PRO A 47 6.81 -25.86 6.11
CA PRO A 47 5.45 -26.02 5.63
C PRO A 47 4.48 -26.13 6.80
N THR A 48 3.31 -25.52 6.70
CA THR A 48 2.26 -25.64 7.70
C THR A 48 1.20 -26.67 7.28
N PRO A 49 0.52 -27.35 8.23
CA PRO A 49 -0.46 -28.40 7.93
C PRO A 49 -1.64 -27.92 7.07
N ASP A 50 -2.02 -26.67 7.17
CA ASP A 50 -3.06 -26.00 6.38
C ASP A 50 -2.65 -25.73 4.92
N GLY A 51 -1.40 -26.02 4.55
CA GLY A 51 -0.86 -25.82 3.20
C GLY A 51 -0.14 -24.49 3.02
N GLY A 52 0.11 -23.76 4.09
CA GLY A 52 0.95 -22.57 4.09
C GLY A 52 2.44 -22.87 4.12
N VAL A 53 3.26 -21.83 4.03
CA VAL A 53 4.72 -21.89 4.15
C VAL A 53 5.26 -20.70 4.92
N THR A 54 6.28 -20.95 5.76
CA THR A 54 7.05 -19.90 6.46
C THR A 54 8.50 -19.99 6.04
N TRP A 55 9.07 -18.85 5.63
CA TRP A 55 10.47 -18.69 5.28
C TRP A 55 11.21 -17.89 6.35
N HIS A 56 12.39 -18.35 6.74
CA HIS A 56 13.28 -17.60 7.60
C HIS A 56 14.74 -17.77 7.17
N CYS A 57 15.45 -16.69 6.96
CA CYS A 57 16.89 -16.69 6.75
C CYS A 57 17.63 -16.26 8.01
N PHE A 58 18.35 -17.17 8.63
CA PHE A 58 19.15 -16.91 9.84
C PHE A 58 20.43 -16.11 9.59
N ASN A 59 20.71 -15.74 8.34
CA ASN A 59 21.84 -14.88 7.97
C ASN A 59 21.42 -13.40 7.83
N CYS A 60 20.57 -13.10 6.87
CA CYS A 60 20.15 -11.73 6.59
C CYS A 60 18.86 -11.32 7.35
N GLY A 61 18.28 -12.21 8.13
CA GLY A 61 17.05 -11.95 8.90
C GLY A 61 15.78 -11.88 8.05
N TYR A 62 15.84 -12.21 6.75
CA TYR A 62 14.65 -12.15 5.90
C TYR A 62 13.62 -13.18 6.33
N LYS A 63 12.42 -12.70 6.64
CA LYS A 63 11.28 -13.52 7.03
C LYS A 63 10.10 -13.17 6.15
N THR A 64 9.39 -14.18 5.69
CA THR A 64 8.14 -14.07 4.96
C THR A 64 7.42 -15.39 4.95
N GLY A 65 6.16 -15.42 4.55
CA GLY A 65 5.37 -16.62 4.43
C GLY A 65 4.07 -16.36 3.66
N TRP A 66 3.32 -17.44 3.49
CA TRP A 66 1.96 -17.38 2.97
C TRP A 66 1.11 -18.46 3.62
N ARG A 67 -0.16 -18.17 3.89
CA ARG A 67 -1.18 -19.09 4.40
C ARG A 67 -2.43 -19.08 3.53
N PRO A 68 -3.16 -20.19 3.42
CA PRO A 68 -4.50 -20.21 2.84
C PRO A 68 -5.38 -19.16 3.52
N GLY A 69 -6.16 -18.44 2.72
CA GLY A 69 -7.00 -17.35 3.19
C GLY A 69 -6.33 -15.97 3.20
N ARG A 70 -5.01 -15.89 3.04
CA ARG A 70 -4.28 -14.63 2.88
C ARG A 70 -3.91 -14.36 1.42
N HIS A 71 -3.78 -13.08 1.05
CA HIS A 71 -3.18 -12.72 -0.24
C HIS A 71 -1.65 -12.95 -0.19
N ILE A 72 -1.01 -13.02 -1.36
CA ILE A 72 0.45 -13.10 -1.45
C ILE A 72 1.05 -11.72 -1.20
N SER A 73 1.78 -11.56 -0.08
CA SER A 73 2.45 -10.31 0.28
C SER A 73 3.59 -9.95 -0.68
N TYR A 74 3.98 -8.67 -0.71
CA TYR A 74 5.13 -8.21 -1.49
C TYR A 74 6.41 -8.98 -1.14
N LYS A 75 6.69 -9.20 0.16
CA LYS A 75 7.85 -9.97 0.59
C LYS A 75 7.83 -11.39 0.05
N PHE A 76 6.67 -12.04 0.06
CA PHE A 76 6.57 -13.40 -0.46
C PHE A 76 6.74 -13.43 -1.99
N ARG A 77 6.24 -12.44 -2.72
CA ARG A 77 6.49 -12.29 -4.17
C ARG A 77 7.96 -12.09 -4.50
N LYS A 78 8.68 -11.27 -3.71
CA LYS A 78 10.15 -11.13 -3.84
C LYS A 78 10.87 -12.46 -3.58
N LEU A 79 10.44 -13.24 -2.60
CA LEU A 79 11.01 -14.57 -2.36
C LEU A 79 10.80 -15.49 -3.57
N LEU A 80 9.61 -15.53 -4.15
CA LEU A 80 9.31 -16.33 -5.36
C LEU A 80 10.19 -15.91 -6.54
N ASP A 81 10.42 -14.61 -6.72
CA ASP A 81 11.34 -14.08 -7.73
C ASP A 81 12.79 -14.55 -7.49
N TRP A 82 13.29 -14.44 -6.29
CA TRP A 82 14.63 -14.91 -5.90
C TRP A 82 14.81 -16.43 -5.98
N LEU A 83 13.74 -17.19 -5.84
CA LEU A 83 13.71 -18.62 -6.08
C LEU A 83 13.72 -18.99 -7.56
N GLY A 84 13.56 -18.00 -8.46
CA GLY A 84 13.55 -18.22 -9.91
C GLY A 84 12.18 -18.65 -10.46
N VAL A 85 11.09 -18.43 -9.71
CA VAL A 85 9.73 -18.67 -10.23
C VAL A 85 9.43 -17.66 -11.33
N GLU A 86 9.03 -18.15 -12.51
CA GLU A 86 8.74 -17.28 -13.65
C GLU A 86 7.57 -16.32 -13.39
N GLU A 87 7.63 -15.14 -14.00
CA GLU A 87 6.62 -14.08 -13.83
C GLU A 87 5.18 -14.55 -14.06
N ASN A 88 4.95 -15.31 -15.13
CA ASN A 88 3.62 -15.82 -15.45
C ASN A 88 3.10 -16.78 -14.37
N GLU A 89 3.98 -17.56 -13.79
CA GLU A 89 3.64 -18.49 -12.70
C GLU A 89 3.37 -17.72 -11.41
N ARG A 90 4.19 -16.73 -11.05
CA ARG A 90 3.92 -15.82 -9.92
C ARG A 90 2.55 -15.16 -10.01
N GLN A 91 2.16 -14.70 -11.21
CA GLN A 91 0.84 -14.13 -11.46
C GLN A 91 -0.30 -15.14 -11.23
N ARG A 92 -0.11 -16.40 -11.67
CA ARG A 92 -1.09 -17.48 -11.43
C ARG A 92 -1.24 -17.75 -9.94
N LEU A 93 -0.13 -17.75 -9.16
CA LEU A 93 -0.18 -17.95 -7.72
C LEU A 93 -0.94 -16.82 -7.01
N VAL A 94 -0.79 -15.57 -7.44
CA VAL A 94 -1.57 -14.45 -6.89
C VAL A 94 -3.07 -14.67 -7.10
N VAL A 95 -3.48 -15.06 -8.32
CA VAL A 95 -4.90 -15.35 -8.60
C VAL A 95 -5.39 -16.56 -7.80
N GLU A 96 -4.57 -17.57 -7.64
CA GLU A 96 -4.91 -18.76 -6.84
C GLU A 96 -5.07 -18.44 -5.36
N ALA A 97 -4.18 -17.62 -4.79
CA ALA A 97 -4.29 -17.16 -3.40
C ALA A 97 -5.61 -16.38 -3.16
N LEU A 98 -6.03 -15.57 -4.12
CA LEU A 98 -7.32 -14.86 -4.06
C LEU A 98 -8.50 -15.84 -4.08
N ARG A 99 -8.46 -16.87 -4.92
CA ARG A 99 -9.49 -17.93 -4.97
C ARG A 99 -9.56 -18.69 -3.63
N ILE A 100 -8.41 -19.11 -3.11
CA ILE A 100 -8.34 -19.80 -1.82
C ILE A 100 -8.89 -18.89 -0.71
N LYS A 101 -8.58 -17.59 -0.73
CA LYS A 101 -9.10 -16.62 0.23
C LYS A 101 -10.63 -16.53 0.23
N GLU A 102 -11.29 -16.69 -0.92
CA GLU A 102 -12.76 -16.68 -1.01
C GLU A 102 -13.41 -17.92 -0.39
N THR A 103 -12.67 -19.02 -0.27
CA THR A 103 -13.18 -20.32 0.19
C THR A 103 -12.83 -20.66 1.63
N VAL A 104 -11.84 -19.97 2.22
CA VAL A 104 -11.34 -20.24 3.58
C VAL A 104 -11.83 -19.16 4.53
N VAL A 105 -12.58 -19.55 5.57
CA VAL A 105 -12.87 -18.71 6.72
C VAL A 105 -11.66 -18.78 7.65
N LEU A 106 -10.97 -17.65 7.87
CA LEU A 106 -9.84 -17.59 8.80
C LEU A 106 -10.39 -17.57 10.24
N GLU A 107 -9.95 -18.49 11.07
CA GLU A 107 -9.92 -18.28 12.52
C GLU A 107 -8.71 -17.36 12.78
N ASP A 108 -8.92 -16.31 13.60
CA ASP A 108 -7.88 -15.33 13.95
C ASP A 108 -6.73 -15.99 14.72
N ASP A 109 -5.71 -16.43 14.02
CA ASP A 109 -4.46 -16.91 14.58
C ASP A 109 -3.30 -16.09 14.00
N ASP A 110 -2.88 -15.10 14.79
CA ASP A 110 -2.03 -13.97 14.37
C ASP A 110 -0.52 -14.29 14.27
N ASP A 111 -0.08 -15.54 14.50
CA ASP A 111 1.29 -15.81 14.94
C ASP A 111 2.35 -16.12 13.86
N LEU A 112 2.10 -15.95 12.55
CA LEU A 112 3.08 -16.41 11.54
C LEU A 112 3.63 -15.40 10.54
N GLU A 113 3.20 -14.17 10.52
CA GLU A 113 3.97 -13.14 9.81
C GLU A 113 4.90 -12.46 10.83
N PRO A 114 6.21 -12.35 10.53
CA PRO A 114 7.06 -11.51 11.34
C PRO A 114 6.48 -10.11 11.28
N GLU A 115 6.09 -9.58 12.43
CA GLU A 115 5.61 -8.21 12.56
C GLU A 115 6.57 -7.28 11.82
N PHE A 116 6.09 -6.72 10.70
CA PHE A 116 6.74 -5.57 10.11
C PHE A 116 6.39 -4.40 11.01
N THR A 117 7.19 -4.21 12.04
CA THR A 117 7.06 -3.09 12.96
C THR A 117 7.82 -1.92 12.40
N ILE A 118 7.09 -0.90 11.98
CA ILE A 118 7.65 0.43 11.74
C ILE A 118 7.08 1.36 12.78
N GLU A 119 7.95 2.15 13.40
CA GLU A 119 7.56 3.20 14.31
C GLU A 119 7.87 4.56 13.70
N PHE A 120 6.95 5.49 13.85
CA PHE A 120 7.15 6.89 13.50
C PHE A 120 7.22 7.73 14.76
N PRO A 121 8.12 8.71 14.84
CA PRO A 121 8.20 9.60 15.98
C PRO A 121 6.93 10.43 16.12
N VAL A 122 6.38 10.50 17.33
CA VAL A 122 5.23 11.36 17.63
C VAL A 122 5.64 12.83 17.41
N ARG A 123 4.83 13.57 16.67
CA ARG A 123 5.02 14.99 16.38
C ARG A 123 3.83 15.81 16.84
N LYS A 124 4.09 17.03 17.21
CA LYS A 124 3.03 17.99 17.54
C LYS A 124 2.42 18.55 16.26
N LEU A 125 1.13 18.80 16.31
CA LEU A 125 0.44 19.61 15.31
C LEU A 125 0.93 21.06 15.35
N PRO A 126 0.74 21.84 14.27
CA PRO A 126 1.01 23.25 14.27
C PRO A 126 0.29 23.96 15.43
N GLU A 127 0.92 25.02 15.93
CA GLU A 127 0.34 25.82 17.01
C GLU A 127 -1.00 26.45 16.59
N GLY A 128 -1.91 26.58 17.56
CA GLY A 128 -3.23 27.17 17.34
C GLY A 128 -4.17 26.32 16.46
N CYS A 129 -3.91 25.01 16.34
CA CYS A 129 -4.83 24.12 15.61
C CYS A 129 -6.17 24.00 16.34
N VAL A 130 -7.24 24.25 15.60
CA VAL A 130 -8.64 24.08 16.01
C VAL A 130 -9.41 23.31 14.95
N PRO A 131 -10.59 22.72 15.28
CA PRO A 131 -11.41 22.03 14.30
C PRO A 131 -11.75 22.89 13.08
N LEU A 132 -11.88 22.26 11.91
CA LEU A 132 -12.25 22.97 10.67
C LEU A 132 -13.61 23.68 10.80
N ALA A 133 -14.53 23.15 11.63
CA ALA A 133 -15.82 23.77 11.89
C ALA A 133 -15.71 25.18 12.48
N ASP A 134 -14.61 25.49 13.15
CA ASP A 134 -14.32 26.82 13.73
C ASP A 134 -13.51 27.72 12.76
N ALA A 135 -13.25 27.24 11.54
CA ALA A 135 -12.51 27.99 10.54
C ALA A 135 -13.36 29.10 9.90
N PRO A 136 -12.75 30.14 9.30
CA PRO A 136 -13.45 31.04 8.40
C PRO A 136 -14.22 30.31 7.30
N GLN A 137 -15.40 30.83 6.93
CA GLN A 137 -16.31 30.19 6.00
C GLN A 137 -15.64 29.79 4.68
N GLU A 138 -14.77 30.62 4.13
CA GLU A 138 -14.03 30.36 2.89
C GLU A 138 -13.15 29.09 2.94
N ILE A 139 -12.62 28.77 4.13
CA ILE A 139 -11.82 27.54 4.35
C ILE A 139 -12.73 26.33 4.42
N GLN A 140 -13.88 26.46 5.08
CA GLN A 140 -14.90 25.43 5.13
C GLN A 140 -15.47 25.15 3.74
N ASP A 141 -15.80 26.20 2.98
CA ASP A 141 -16.31 26.11 1.61
C ASP A 141 -15.33 25.40 0.67
N TYR A 142 -14.02 25.66 0.83
CA TYR A 142 -12.99 24.96 0.06
C TYR A 142 -12.99 23.46 0.36
N ALA A 143 -13.05 23.08 1.64
CA ALA A 143 -13.09 21.66 2.03
C ALA A 143 -14.35 20.97 1.51
N GLN A 144 -15.50 21.63 1.62
CA GLN A 144 -16.78 21.14 1.14
C GLN A 144 -16.79 20.97 -0.38
N ALA A 145 -16.29 21.96 -1.13
CA ALA A 145 -16.21 21.91 -2.60
C ALA A 145 -15.32 20.75 -3.09
N ARG A 146 -14.38 20.31 -2.27
CA ARG A 146 -13.52 19.15 -2.54
C ARG A 146 -13.98 17.86 -1.88
N CYS A 147 -15.16 17.81 -1.32
CA CYS A 147 -15.70 16.64 -0.64
C CYS A 147 -14.77 16.08 0.46
N MET A 148 -13.98 16.94 1.11
CA MET A 148 -13.09 16.51 2.18
C MET A 148 -13.91 16.25 3.46
N PRO A 149 -13.63 15.17 4.25
CA PRO A 149 -14.34 14.89 5.50
C PRO A 149 -13.93 15.91 6.56
N GLY A 150 -14.85 16.82 6.92
CA GLY A 150 -14.57 18.00 7.76
C GLY A 150 -14.22 17.70 9.20
N ASP A 151 -14.71 16.58 9.75
CA ASP A 151 -14.52 16.13 11.14
C ASP A 151 -13.07 15.75 11.45
N GLU A 152 -12.27 15.47 10.44
CA GLU A 152 -10.86 15.08 10.59
C GLU A 152 -9.89 16.21 10.27
N LEU A 153 -10.40 17.37 9.86
CA LEU A 153 -9.62 18.50 9.38
C LEU A 153 -9.50 19.58 10.45
N LEU A 154 -8.35 20.22 10.42
CA LEU A 154 -8.03 21.31 11.31
C LEU A 154 -7.63 22.54 10.49
N TRP A 155 -7.58 23.68 11.14
CA TRP A 155 -6.92 24.87 10.64
C TRP A 155 -6.18 25.56 11.80
N SER A 156 -5.21 26.43 11.50
CA SER A 156 -4.52 27.18 12.54
C SER A 156 -5.11 28.58 12.65
N ASN A 157 -5.53 28.96 13.86
CA ASN A 157 -5.99 30.33 14.16
C ASN A 157 -4.84 31.31 14.42
N THR A 158 -3.59 30.86 14.39
CA THR A 158 -2.40 31.70 14.55
C THR A 158 -2.11 32.46 13.27
N GLN A 159 -2.27 33.78 13.27
CA GLN A 159 -2.10 34.64 12.09
C GLN A 159 -1.31 35.91 12.44
N PRO A 160 -0.51 36.44 11.47
CA PRO A 160 -0.09 35.82 10.19
C PRO A 160 1.01 34.78 10.40
N GLY A 161 1.06 33.75 9.57
CA GLY A 161 2.09 32.72 9.69
C GLY A 161 2.08 31.72 8.54
N ARG A 162 2.98 30.74 8.63
CA ARG A 162 3.13 29.68 7.61
C ARG A 162 1.84 28.90 7.33
N MET A 163 0.98 28.79 8.35
CA MET A 163 -0.28 28.04 8.28
C MET A 163 -1.47 28.91 7.86
N TYR A 164 -1.25 30.21 7.57
CA TYR A 164 -2.30 31.11 7.14
C TYR A 164 -3.01 30.57 5.89
N ARG A 165 -4.34 30.58 5.91
CA ARG A 165 -5.21 30.08 4.83
C ARG A 165 -4.88 28.65 4.37
N ARG A 166 -4.63 27.76 5.34
CA ARG A 166 -4.34 26.35 5.07
C ARG A 166 -5.23 25.42 5.88
N ILE A 167 -5.67 24.35 5.22
CA ILE A 167 -6.31 23.20 5.88
C ILE A 167 -5.20 22.27 6.35
N ILE A 168 -5.22 21.94 7.63
CA ILE A 168 -4.25 21.04 8.25
C ILE A 168 -4.87 19.65 8.33
N ILE A 169 -4.18 18.68 7.76
CA ILE A 169 -4.55 17.27 7.75
C ILE A 169 -3.59 16.53 8.67
N PRO A 170 -4.04 16.02 9.83
CA PRO A 170 -3.22 15.20 10.70
C PRO A 170 -2.77 13.91 10.01
N CYS A 171 -1.50 13.56 10.20
CA CYS A 171 -0.93 12.28 9.81
C CYS A 171 -0.85 11.40 11.05
N THR A 172 -1.54 10.25 11.03
CA THR A 172 -1.63 9.34 12.17
C THR A 172 -1.00 7.99 11.88
N TRP A 173 -0.51 7.34 12.92
CA TRP A 173 0.00 5.98 12.90
C TRP A 173 -0.30 5.30 14.23
N ASN A 174 -1.01 4.16 14.20
CA ASN A 174 -1.48 3.47 15.40
C ASN A 174 -2.23 4.43 16.36
N GLY A 175 -3.10 5.28 15.80
CA GLY A 175 -3.89 6.26 16.54
C GLY A 175 -3.11 7.45 17.10
N ARG A 176 -1.79 7.56 16.86
CA ARG A 176 -0.96 8.66 17.35
C ARG A 176 -0.65 9.64 16.22
N VAL A 177 -0.63 10.93 16.52
CA VAL A 177 -0.21 11.96 15.56
C VAL A 177 1.31 11.87 15.38
N ILE A 178 1.75 11.59 14.15
CA ILE A 178 3.17 11.49 13.76
C ILE A 178 3.59 12.62 12.81
N GLY A 179 2.68 13.52 12.50
CA GLY A 179 2.92 14.66 11.65
C GLY A 179 1.65 15.30 11.14
N SER A 180 1.82 16.14 10.15
CA SER A 180 0.71 16.79 9.44
C SER A 180 1.14 17.24 8.06
N THR A 181 0.16 17.44 7.18
CA THR A 181 0.33 18.25 5.97
C THR A 181 -0.67 19.39 5.99
N ALA A 182 -0.28 20.54 5.45
CA ALA A 182 -1.13 21.74 5.41
C ALA A 182 -1.32 22.22 3.97
N ARG A 183 -2.55 22.07 3.46
CA ARG A 183 -2.95 22.46 2.11
C ARG A 183 -3.35 23.92 2.06
N GLY A 184 -2.68 24.73 1.22
CA GLY A 184 -3.13 26.08 0.90
C GLY A 184 -4.44 26.06 0.10
N ILE A 185 -5.40 26.92 0.48
CA ILE A 185 -6.69 27.03 -0.22
C ILE A 185 -6.62 27.95 -1.44
N ASP A 186 -5.65 28.85 -1.48
CA ASP A 186 -5.46 29.78 -2.59
C ASP A 186 -4.70 29.11 -3.74
N ASP A 187 -5.05 29.47 -4.98
CA ASP A 187 -4.41 28.88 -6.17
C ASP A 187 -2.94 29.29 -6.31
N ASP A 188 -2.57 30.45 -5.81
CA ASP A 188 -1.21 30.98 -5.78
C ASP A 188 -0.41 30.60 -4.53
N ALA A 189 -0.99 29.84 -3.59
CA ALA A 189 -0.30 29.39 -2.38
C ALA A 189 1.01 28.66 -2.72
N ARG A 190 2.13 29.15 -2.19
CA ARG A 190 3.47 28.56 -2.37
C ARG A 190 4.15 28.35 -1.02
N PRO A 191 4.61 27.14 -0.72
CA PRO A 191 4.31 25.88 -1.41
C PRO A 191 2.84 25.51 -1.25
N LYS A 192 2.31 24.72 -2.21
CA LYS A 192 0.92 24.25 -2.19
C LYS A 192 0.62 23.39 -0.96
N TYR A 193 1.61 22.61 -0.50
CA TYR A 193 1.57 21.80 0.72
C TYR A 193 2.77 22.11 1.62
N PHE A 194 2.53 22.21 2.92
CA PHE A 194 3.57 22.12 3.94
C PHE A 194 3.52 20.75 4.60
N ASN A 195 4.52 19.93 4.34
CA ASN A 195 4.62 18.57 4.84
C ASN A 195 5.53 18.51 6.07
N ASN A 196 5.05 17.86 7.12
CA ASN A 196 5.79 17.59 8.36
C ASN A 196 5.51 16.16 8.82
N TYR A 197 6.02 15.18 8.06
CA TYR A 197 5.96 13.74 8.34
C TYR A 197 7.23 13.06 7.82
N GLU A 198 7.47 11.80 8.21
CA GLU A 198 8.61 11.01 7.73
C GLU A 198 8.45 10.58 6.27
N ALA A 199 9.57 10.47 5.55
CA ALA A 199 9.57 10.17 4.10
C ALA A 199 8.90 8.83 3.73
N ASN A 200 8.91 7.85 4.65
CA ASN A 200 8.31 6.53 4.43
C ASN A 200 6.86 6.44 4.90
N TYR A 201 6.30 7.52 5.40
CA TYR A 201 4.92 7.55 5.86
C TYR A 201 3.95 7.30 4.71
N VAL A 202 2.88 6.59 5.01
CA VAL A 202 1.75 6.29 4.12
C VAL A 202 0.48 6.74 4.82
N TYR A 203 -0.30 7.61 4.17
CA TYR A 203 -1.54 8.11 4.74
C TYR A 203 -2.67 7.09 4.63
N GLY A 204 -3.52 7.03 5.64
CA GLY A 204 -4.79 6.32 5.59
C GLY A 204 -4.74 4.85 5.99
N ILE A 205 -3.60 4.33 6.48
CA ILE A 205 -3.50 2.95 6.99
C ILE A 205 -4.42 2.75 8.20
N ASP A 206 -4.38 3.64 9.19
CA ASP A 206 -5.24 3.59 10.40
C ASP A 206 -6.75 3.65 10.11
N ARG A 207 -7.12 3.99 8.88
CA ARG A 207 -8.51 4.18 8.44
C ARG A 207 -9.04 3.00 7.65
N GLN A 208 -8.21 1.99 7.43
CA GLN A 208 -8.64 0.81 6.70
C GLN A 208 -9.54 -0.06 7.58
N VAL A 209 -10.81 -0.19 7.17
CA VAL A 209 -11.82 -0.99 7.89
C VAL A 209 -11.53 -2.47 7.70
N GLU A 210 -11.56 -3.24 8.78
CA GLU A 210 -11.41 -4.71 8.71
C GLU A 210 -12.42 -5.37 7.76
N GLY A 211 -12.04 -6.49 7.14
CA GLY A 211 -12.92 -7.28 6.27
C GLY A 211 -13.12 -6.74 4.86
N GLY A 212 -12.52 -5.60 4.47
CA GLY A 212 -12.58 -5.09 3.10
C GLY A 212 -11.84 -6.00 2.10
N LYS A 213 -12.38 -6.16 0.87
CA LYS A 213 -11.72 -6.93 -0.20
C LYS A 213 -10.55 -6.19 -0.85
N PHE A 214 -10.63 -4.86 -0.91
CA PHE A 214 -9.70 -4.00 -1.63
C PHE A 214 -9.22 -2.85 -0.74
N SER A 215 -7.98 -2.41 -0.94
CA SER A 215 -7.51 -1.09 -0.50
C SER A 215 -7.09 -0.30 -1.74
N ILE A 216 -7.66 0.90 -1.88
CA ILE A 216 -7.36 1.78 -3.02
C ILE A 216 -6.19 2.67 -2.63
N VAL A 217 -5.17 2.70 -3.49
CA VAL A 217 -3.97 3.54 -3.32
C VAL A 217 -4.00 4.66 -4.34
N CYS A 218 -3.79 5.89 -3.89
CA CYS A 218 -3.67 7.10 -4.70
C CYS A 218 -2.31 7.77 -4.46
N GLU A 219 -1.94 8.74 -5.28
CA GLU A 219 -0.79 9.59 -5.04
C GLU A 219 -1.09 10.63 -3.95
N GLY A 220 -2.20 11.34 -4.11
CA GLY A 220 -2.57 12.49 -3.29
C GLY A 220 -3.32 12.15 -2.01
N ILE A 221 -3.05 12.94 -0.94
CA ILE A 221 -3.73 12.77 0.35
C ILE A 221 -5.23 13.08 0.26
N ILE A 222 -5.62 14.10 -0.54
CA ILE A 222 -7.03 14.48 -0.68
C ILE A 222 -7.79 13.40 -1.46
N ASP A 223 -7.16 12.80 -2.48
CA ASP A 223 -7.73 11.68 -3.23
C ASP A 223 -8.05 10.51 -2.32
N ALA A 224 -7.06 10.07 -1.56
CA ALA A 224 -7.22 8.98 -0.61
C ALA A 224 -8.27 9.29 0.46
N MET A 225 -8.25 10.52 1.02
CA MET A 225 -9.17 10.94 2.07
C MET A 225 -10.63 10.87 1.60
N THR A 226 -10.95 11.34 0.39
CA THR A 226 -12.32 11.43 -0.11
C THR A 226 -12.97 10.09 -0.39
N ILE A 227 -12.18 9.06 -0.67
CA ILE A 227 -12.67 7.69 -0.92
C ILE A 227 -12.46 6.73 0.28
N GLY A 228 -11.71 7.15 1.31
CA GLY A 228 -11.27 6.25 2.39
C GLY A 228 -10.16 5.31 1.96
N GLY A 229 -9.29 5.77 1.06
CA GLY A 229 -8.15 5.04 0.53
C GLY A 229 -6.85 5.32 1.27
N ILE A 230 -5.75 4.95 0.63
CA ILE A 230 -4.36 5.10 1.08
C ILE A 230 -3.65 6.06 0.14
N ALA A 231 -2.74 6.92 0.65
CA ALA A 231 -1.90 7.76 -0.20
C ALA A 231 -0.40 7.50 0.03
N THR A 232 0.34 7.39 -1.07
CA THR A 232 1.81 7.33 -1.06
C THR A 232 2.46 8.68 -0.80
N LEU A 233 1.73 9.78 -1.02
CA LEU A 233 2.12 11.18 -0.84
C LEU A 233 3.23 11.65 -1.80
N THR A 234 3.64 10.79 -2.71
CA THR A 234 4.60 11.05 -3.78
C THR A 234 4.22 10.25 -5.02
N ASN A 235 4.77 10.63 -6.17
CA ASN A 235 4.61 9.91 -7.44
C ASN A 235 5.44 8.61 -7.54
N ARG A 236 6.01 8.16 -6.42
CA ARG A 236 6.73 6.88 -6.27
C ARG A 236 6.31 6.22 -4.97
N CYS A 237 6.40 4.92 -4.94
CA CYS A 237 6.21 4.12 -3.74
C CYS A 237 7.49 3.32 -3.48
N ASN A 238 8.18 3.63 -2.39
CA ASN A 238 9.38 2.88 -2.03
C ASN A 238 9.06 1.55 -1.34
N GLU A 239 10.07 0.69 -1.18
CA GLU A 239 9.90 -0.64 -0.59
C GLU A 239 9.28 -0.61 0.82
N THR A 240 9.69 0.34 1.66
CA THR A 240 9.14 0.51 3.01
C THR A 240 7.65 0.88 2.97
N GLN A 241 7.27 1.83 2.12
CA GLN A 241 5.86 2.20 1.93
C GLN A 241 5.04 1.02 1.39
N ALA A 242 5.58 0.25 0.44
CA ALA A 242 4.90 -0.94 -0.07
C ALA A 242 4.69 -2.00 1.02
N GLN A 243 5.68 -2.20 1.90
CA GLN A 243 5.55 -3.10 3.04
C GLN A 243 4.47 -2.63 4.03
N ILE A 244 4.41 -1.32 4.30
CA ILE A 244 3.34 -0.72 5.12
C ILE A 244 1.97 -0.98 4.48
N ILE A 245 1.83 -0.71 3.19
CA ILE A 245 0.56 -0.91 2.46
C ILE A 245 0.16 -2.39 2.48
N ASP A 246 1.10 -3.31 2.35
CA ASP A 246 0.83 -4.75 2.37
C ASP A 246 0.34 -5.26 3.75
N THR A 247 0.61 -4.52 4.85
CA THR A 247 0.09 -4.91 6.19
C THR A 247 -1.44 -4.91 6.28
N VAL A 248 -2.14 -4.20 5.37
CA VAL A 248 -3.62 -4.21 5.35
C VAL A 248 -4.22 -5.56 4.95
N GLY A 249 -3.40 -6.52 4.47
CA GLY A 249 -3.82 -7.90 4.25
C GLY A 249 -4.87 -8.12 3.16
N ARG A 250 -4.99 -7.25 2.14
CA ARG A 250 -6.00 -7.35 1.08
C ARG A 250 -5.46 -6.96 -0.29
N GLU A 251 -6.24 -7.13 -1.34
CA GLU A 251 -5.83 -6.74 -2.69
C GLU A 251 -5.65 -5.22 -2.78
N ILE A 252 -4.47 -4.79 -3.22
CA ILE A 252 -4.13 -3.38 -3.43
C ILE A 252 -4.49 -3.00 -4.86
N VAL A 253 -5.22 -1.89 -5.00
CA VAL A 253 -5.63 -1.33 -6.30
C VAL A 253 -5.10 0.09 -6.39
N LEU A 254 -4.05 0.30 -7.17
CA LEU A 254 -3.55 1.63 -7.48
C LEU A 254 -4.47 2.35 -8.46
N VAL A 255 -4.80 3.60 -8.18
CA VAL A 255 -5.42 4.54 -9.12
C VAL A 255 -4.42 5.66 -9.39
N PRO A 256 -3.70 5.63 -10.52
CA PRO A 256 -2.73 6.67 -10.85
C PRO A 256 -3.44 7.97 -11.27
N ASP A 257 -2.82 9.11 -11.00
CA ASP A 257 -3.22 10.38 -11.62
C ASP A 257 -3.08 10.29 -13.15
N ARG A 258 -4.00 10.95 -13.86
CA ARG A 258 -4.05 10.89 -15.33
C ARG A 258 -3.09 11.90 -15.96
N ASP A 259 -1.83 11.86 -15.50
CA ASP A 259 -0.75 12.68 -16.01
C ASP A 259 0.54 11.87 -16.16
N ARG A 260 1.60 12.52 -16.64
CA ARG A 260 2.90 11.89 -16.86
C ARG A 260 3.57 11.44 -15.54
N ALA A 261 3.31 12.13 -14.42
CA ALA A 261 3.89 11.80 -13.12
C ALA A 261 3.34 10.48 -12.58
N GLY A 262 2.02 10.23 -12.72
CA GLY A 262 1.36 9.00 -12.31
C GLY A 262 1.88 7.73 -12.98
N GLN A 263 2.58 7.84 -14.13
CA GLN A 263 3.20 6.67 -14.78
C GLN A 263 4.30 6.00 -13.95
N ALA A 264 5.01 6.75 -13.13
CA ALA A 264 6.07 6.20 -12.29
C ALA A 264 5.51 5.29 -11.19
N LEU A 265 4.37 5.66 -10.61
CA LEU A 265 3.70 4.87 -9.59
C LEU A 265 3.10 3.56 -10.17
N ILE A 266 2.74 3.55 -11.47
CA ILE A 266 2.34 2.32 -12.17
C ILE A 266 3.50 1.33 -12.26
N ASP A 267 4.74 1.82 -12.48
CA ASP A 267 5.92 0.94 -12.49
C ASP A 267 6.14 0.29 -11.13
N ASP A 268 6.01 1.07 -10.06
CA ASP A 268 6.12 0.58 -8.69
C ASP A 268 5.00 -0.45 -8.40
N ALA A 269 3.75 -0.16 -8.79
CA ALA A 269 2.64 -1.10 -8.65
C ALA A 269 2.88 -2.43 -9.38
N LEU A 270 3.45 -2.36 -10.59
CA LEU A 270 3.84 -3.55 -11.33
C LEU A 270 4.96 -4.33 -10.63
N GLU A 271 5.93 -3.64 -10.04
CA GLU A 271 7.00 -4.27 -9.26
C GLU A 271 6.43 -4.96 -8.02
N TYR A 272 5.53 -4.29 -7.29
CA TYR A 272 4.91 -4.83 -6.07
C TYR A 272 3.77 -5.81 -6.36
N GLY A 273 3.39 -6.00 -7.65
CA GLY A 273 2.33 -6.93 -8.07
C GLY A 273 0.94 -6.46 -7.67
N TRP A 274 0.74 -5.15 -7.53
CA TRP A 274 -0.57 -4.57 -7.27
C TRP A 274 -1.42 -4.54 -8.54
N SER A 275 -2.72 -4.53 -8.35
CA SER A 275 -3.67 -4.21 -9.42
C SER A 275 -3.62 -2.71 -9.72
N VAL A 276 -3.88 -2.32 -10.97
CA VAL A 276 -3.96 -0.92 -11.37
C VAL A 276 -5.32 -0.66 -12.01
N SER A 277 -5.99 0.39 -11.61
CA SER A 277 -7.27 0.80 -12.17
C SER A 277 -7.10 1.95 -13.15
N PHE A 278 -7.83 1.88 -14.27
CA PHE A 278 -7.86 2.89 -15.33
C PHE A 278 -9.32 3.28 -15.62
N PRO A 279 -10.01 3.97 -14.71
CA PRO A 279 -11.41 4.33 -14.92
C PRO A 279 -11.58 5.23 -16.15
N GLU A 280 -12.65 5.02 -16.90
CA GLU A 280 -13.00 5.84 -18.07
C GLU A 280 -13.80 7.08 -17.65
N TRP A 281 -13.17 7.98 -16.90
CA TRP A 281 -13.75 9.26 -16.55
C TRP A 281 -13.63 10.27 -17.72
N GLU A 282 -14.39 11.36 -17.68
CA GLU A 282 -14.28 12.44 -18.63
C GLU A 282 -12.86 13.02 -18.69
N PRO A 283 -12.41 13.58 -19.83
CA PRO A 283 -11.02 14.03 -20.02
C PRO A 283 -10.54 15.11 -19.05
N ASP A 284 -11.45 15.92 -18.50
CA ASP A 284 -11.17 16.97 -17.51
C ASP A 284 -11.06 16.43 -16.08
N VAL A 285 -11.47 15.19 -15.83
CA VAL A 285 -11.36 14.50 -14.54
C VAL A 285 -10.00 13.80 -14.44
N LYS A 286 -9.05 14.40 -13.74
CA LYS A 286 -7.63 14.00 -13.75
C LYS A 286 -7.22 13.11 -12.62
N ASP A 287 -7.92 13.18 -11.48
CA ASP A 287 -7.61 12.48 -10.25
C ASP A 287 -8.88 11.95 -9.57
N VAL A 288 -8.69 11.19 -8.50
CA VAL A 288 -9.79 10.58 -7.75
C VAL A 288 -10.67 11.63 -7.07
N ASN A 289 -10.08 12.72 -6.55
CA ASN A 289 -10.86 13.76 -5.91
C ASN A 289 -11.75 14.49 -6.92
N ALA A 290 -11.23 14.81 -8.11
CA ALA A 290 -12.03 15.37 -9.19
C ALA A 290 -13.21 14.45 -9.58
N ALA A 291 -12.98 13.12 -9.61
CA ALA A 291 -14.02 12.14 -9.88
C ALA A 291 -15.08 12.13 -8.77
N VAL A 292 -14.68 12.20 -7.49
CA VAL A 292 -15.62 12.27 -6.37
C VAL A 292 -16.46 13.53 -6.42
N VAL A 293 -15.86 14.66 -6.70
CA VAL A 293 -16.57 15.94 -6.86
C VAL A 293 -17.58 15.89 -8.01
N ARG A 294 -17.20 15.27 -9.12
CA ARG A 294 -18.02 15.20 -10.34
C ARG A 294 -19.14 14.18 -10.27
N TYR A 295 -18.84 12.97 -9.77
CA TYR A 295 -19.72 11.81 -9.87
C TYR A 295 -20.22 11.29 -8.52
N GLY A 296 -19.66 11.77 -7.42
CA GLY A 296 -19.91 11.26 -6.07
C GLY A 296 -19.06 10.03 -5.72
N LYS A 297 -18.89 9.81 -4.42
CA LYS A 297 -18.00 8.77 -3.85
C LYS A 297 -18.33 7.34 -4.33
N LEU A 298 -19.62 6.95 -4.28
CA LEU A 298 -20.02 5.58 -4.62
C LEU A 298 -19.78 5.24 -6.09
N PHE A 299 -20.11 6.16 -7.00
CA PHE A 299 -19.84 5.97 -8.43
C PHE A 299 -18.34 5.87 -8.70
N THR A 300 -17.55 6.75 -8.09
CA THR A 300 -16.08 6.75 -8.23
C THR A 300 -15.50 5.42 -7.75
N LEU A 301 -15.88 4.93 -6.57
CA LEU A 301 -15.42 3.63 -6.07
C LEU A 301 -15.81 2.49 -7.00
N LYS A 302 -17.06 2.46 -7.47
CA LYS A 302 -17.51 1.44 -8.43
C LYS A 302 -16.69 1.48 -9.72
N SER A 303 -16.50 2.65 -10.31
CA SER A 303 -15.73 2.81 -11.56
C SER A 303 -14.26 2.38 -11.40
N ILE A 304 -13.66 2.62 -10.24
CA ILE A 304 -12.31 2.16 -9.91
C ILE A 304 -12.25 0.63 -9.90
N ILE A 305 -13.18 -0.03 -9.22
CA ILE A 305 -13.18 -1.49 -9.11
C ILE A 305 -13.50 -2.16 -10.44
N ASP A 306 -14.46 -1.63 -11.21
CA ASP A 306 -14.83 -2.17 -12.53
C ASP A 306 -13.68 -2.04 -13.55
N ALA A 307 -12.90 -0.98 -13.48
CA ALA A 307 -11.77 -0.72 -14.39
C ALA A 307 -10.44 -1.36 -13.96
N LYS A 308 -10.44 -2.10 -12.85
CA LYS A 308 -9.25 -2.74 -12.29
C LYS A 308 -8.65 -3.76 -13.25
N GLN A 309 -7.32 -3.74 -13.40
CA GLN A 309 -6.53 -4.68 -14.18
C GLN A 309 -5.50 -5.37 -13.29
N THR A 310 -5.47 -6.69 -13.38
CA THR A 310 -4.48 -7.54 -12.69
C THR A 310 -3.38 -8.05 -13.65
N SER A 311 -3.65 -8.03 -14.95
CA SER A 311 -2.71 -8.49 -15.96
C SER A 311 -1.63 -7.46 -16.24
N ARG A 312 -0.37 -7.81 -15.96
CA ARG A 312 0.80 -6.97 -16.23
C ARG A 312 0.86 -6.47 -17.67
N LEU A 313 0.52 -7.34 -18.64
CA LEU A 313 0.51 -6.95 -20.05
C LEU A 313 -0.57 -5.88 -20.33
N LYS A 314 -1.78 -6.07 -19.81
CA LYS A 314 -2.87 -5.09 -19.98
C LYS A 314 -2.52 -3.77 -19.31
N ILE A 315 -1.96 -3.79 -18.09
CA ILE A 315 -1.52 -2.59 -17.37
C ILE A 315 -0.48 -1.83 -18.22
N LYS A 316 0.54 -2.51 -18.76
CA LYS A 316 1.55 -1.87 -19.61
C LYS A 316 0.98 -1.29 -20.89
N LEU A 317 -0.03 -1.92 -21.49
CA LEU A 317 -0.71 -1.41 -22.70
C LEU A 317 -1.56 -0.17 -22.37
N MET A 318 -2.30 -0.20 -21.26
CA MET A 318 -3.15 0.93 -20.85
C MET A 318 -2.33 2.13 -20.38
N ARG A 319 -1.20 1.91 -19.69
CA ARG A 319 -0.24 2.96 -19.33
C ARG A 319 0.17 3.83 -20.52
N LYS A 320 0.42 3.21 -21.69
CA LYS A 320 0.81 3.96 -22.91
C LYS A 320 -0.26 4.92 -23.40
N LYS A 321 -1.50 4.78 -22.94
CA LYS A 321 -2.62 5.66 -23.30
C LYS A 321 -2.80 6.85 -22.35
N LEU A 322 -2.08 6.87 -21.22
CA LEU A 322 -2.12 7.93 -20.21
C LEU A 322 -1.12 9.07 -20.49
N GLY A 323 -0.37 9.04 -21.60
CA GLY A 323 0.66 10.03 -21.91
C GLY A 323 0.47 10.75 -23.22
#